data_62ceb16108b5920ccaf500e859d6060d
#
_entry.id   62ceb16108b5920ccaf500e859d6060d
#
_cell.length_a   1.000
_cell.length_b   1.000
_cell.length_c   1.000
_cell.angle_alpha   90.00
_cell.angle_beta   90.00
_cell.angle_gamma   90.00
#
_symmetry.space_group_name_H-M   'P 1'
#
loop_
_entity.id
_entity.type
_entity.pdbx_description
1 polymer ?
#
loop_
_entity_poly.entity_id
_entity_poly.type
_entity_poly.pdbx_seq_one_letter_code
_entity_poly.pdbx_strand_id
1 'polypeptide(L)'
;HKYIVAQALSEEVAEALGWDKDSIQLEKEFTGKELEFVEAQHPFLDRVSLVINGEHVTTDAGTGCVHTAPGHGEDDYIVGQKYDLPVISPLNDKGVFTEEGGPFEGMFYDKANKAVTDLLKEKDALLKLDFITHSYPHDWRTRKPVIFRATPQWFASINKVRQDILDAIEDTNFKVDWGK
;
A
#
# COMPACT_ATOMS: atom_id res chain seq x y z
N HIS A 1 1.84 -17.95 -20.98
CA HIS A 1 1.33 -16.79 -20.20
C HIS A 1 1.99 -15.51 -20.67
N LYS A 2 1.36 -14.35 -20.42
CA LYS A 2 1.89 -13.01 -20.69
C LYS A 2 1.98 -12.24 -19.37
N TYR A 3 3.10 -11.60 -19.17
CA TYR A 3 3.36 -10.84 -17.95
C TYR A 3 3.78 -9.40 -18.29
N ILE A 4 3.37 -8.45 -17.47
CA ILE A 4 3.77 -7.05 -17.57
C ILE A 4 4.76 -6.77 -16.46
N VAL A 5 5.96 -6.35 -16.82
CA VAL A 5 7.03 -5.99 -15.88
C VAL A 5 7.76 -4.75 -16.38
N ALA A 6 8.41 -4.02 -15.50
CA ALA A 6 9.27 -2.94 -15.91
C ALA A 6 10.47 -3.50 -16.69
N GLN A 7 10.83 -2.88 -17.81
CA GLN A 7 11.92 -3.33 -18.67
C GLN A 7 13.23 -3.47 -17.89
N ALA A 8 13.56 -2.51 -17.03
CA ALA A 8 14.76 -2.54 -16.20
C ALA A 8 14.84 -3.73 -15.24
N LEU A 9 13.71 -4.32 -14.87
CA LEU A 9 13.61 -5.45 -13.92
C LEU A 9 13.35 -6.80 -14.59
N SER A 10 13.23 -6.83 -15.92
CA SER A 10 12.81 -8.04 -16.65
C SER A 10 13.77 -9.23 -16.45
N GLU A 11 15.08 -8.97 -16.42
CA GLU A 11 16.08 -10.02 -16.20
C GLU A 11 16.06 -10.56 -14.77
N GLU A 12 15.95 -9.67 -13.77
CA GLU A 12 15.86 -10.04 -12.35
C GLU A 12 14.60 -10.85 -12.07
N VAL A 13 13.47 -10.46 -12.67
CA VAL A 13 12.20 -11.18 -12.56
C VAL A 13 12.32 -12.57 -13.16
N ALA A 14 12.91 -12.69 -14.34
CA ALA A 14 13.13 -13.97 -15.01
C ALA A 14 13.99 -14.92 -14.15
N GLU A 15 15.09 -14.42 -13.60
CA GLU A 15 15.98 -15.17 -12.73
C GLU A 15 15.27 -15.58 -11.44
N ALA A 16 14.58 -14.65 -10.79
CA ALA A 16 13.84 -14.89 -9.56
C ALA A 16 12.76 -15.96 -9.72
N LEU A 17 12.14 -16.06 -10.90
CA LEU A 17 11.10 -17.03 -11.23
C LEU A 17 11.66 -18.33 -11.83
N GLY A 18 12.97 -18.39 -12.07
CA GLY A 18 13.61 -19.55 -12.70
C GLY A 18 13.19 -19.78 -14.15
N TRP A 19 12.82 -18.72 -14.85
CA TRP A 19 12.45 -18.81 -16.25
C TRP A 19 13.69 -18.98 -17.12
N ASP A 20 13.59 -19.84 -18.12
CA ASP A 20 14.62 -19.96 -19.14
C ASP A 20 14.63 -18.68 -20.00
N LYS A 21 15.76 -17.97 -19.98
CA LYS A 21 15.93 -16.69 -20.71
C LYS A 21 15.71 -16.85 -22.22
N ASP A 22 16.06 -18.00 -22.76
CA ASP A 22 15.90 -18.29 -24.20
C ASP A 22 14.43 -18.54 -24.58
N SER A 23 13.57 -18.80 -23.61
CA SER A 23 12.12 -18.99 -23.80
C SER A 23 11.29 -17.72 -23.67
N ILE A 24 11.91 -16.63 -23.21
CA ILE A 24 11.24 -15.34 -23.00
C ILE A 24 11.20 -14.56 -24.30
N GLN A 25 10.03 -14.10 -24.70
CA GLN A 25 9.84 -13.28 -25.88
C GLN A 25 9.22 -11.94 -25.46
N LEU A 26 9.87 -10.86 -25.86
CA LEU A 26 9.29 -9.53 -25.77
C LEU A 26 8.15 -9.41 -26.78
N GLU A 27 6.94 -9.27 -26.31
CA GLU A 27 5.76 -9.19 -27.18
C GLU A 27 5.42 -7.74 -27.53
N LYS A 28 5.53 -6.83 -26.53
CA LYS A 28 5.23 -5.42 -26.73
C LYS A 28 5.92 -4.58 -25.65
N GLU A 29 6.33 -3.38 -26.04
CA GLU A 29 6.77 -2.32 -25.11
C GLU A 29 5.72 -1.22 -25.06
N PHE A 30 5.56 -0.63 -23.87
CA PHE A 30 4.70 0.53 -23.65
C PHE A 30 5.15 1.29 -22.40
N THR A 31 4.74 2.52 -22.31
CA THR A 31 5.00 3.35 -21.13
C THR A 31 3.94 3.11 -20.06
N GLY A 32 4.26 3.42 -18.80
CA GLY A 32 3.26 3.39 -17.72
C GLY A 32 2.03 4.27 -18.02
N LYS A 33 2.24 5.37 -18.76
CA LYS A 33 1.16 6.27 -19.19
C LYS A 33 0.17 5.61 -20.16
N GLU A 34 0.63 4.71 -21.01
CA GLU A 34 -0.24 3.95 -21.92
C GLU A 34 -1.06 2.87 -21.21
N LEU A 35 -0.62 2.47 -20.00
CA LEU A 35 -1.35 1.55 -19.14
C LEU A 35 -2.31 2.25 -18.18
N GLU A 36 -2.25 3.56 -18.07
CA GLU A 36 -3.09 4.33 -17.17
C GLU A 36 -4.58 4.08 -17.45
N PHE A 37 -5.36 3.83 -16.41
CA PHE A 37 -6.78 3.46 -16.47
C PHE A 37 -7.11 2.09 -17.10
N VAL A 38 -6.12 1.25 -17.36
CA VAL A 38 -6.41 -0.15 -17.69
C VAL A 38 -6.99 -0.85 -16.46
N GLU A 39 -8.06 -1.59 -16.68
CA GLU A 39 -8.74 -2.36 -15.65
C GLU A 39 -8.16 -3.77 -15.54
N ALA A 40 -7.82 -4.18 -14.33
CA ALA A 40 -7.36 -5.52 -14.01
C ALA A 40 -8.36 -6.21 -13.07
N GLN A 41 -8.80 -7.42 -13.42
CA GLN A 41 -9.68 -8.22 -12.59
C GLN A 41 -8.96 -8.67 -11.33
N HIS A 42 -9.57 -8.44 -10.16
CA HIS A 42 -9.04 -8.95 -8.90
C HIS A 42 -9.07 -10.49 -8.90
N PRO A 43 -8.02 -11.19 -8.40
CA PRO A 43 -7.89 -12.64 -8.57
C PRO A 43 -8.96 -13.47 -7.84
N PHE A 44 -9.62 -12.95 -6.81
CA PHE A 44 -10.62 -13.68 -6.03
C PHE A 44 -11.82 -12.85 -5.52
N LEU A 45 -11.77 -11.52 -5.63
CA LEU A 45 -12.89 -10.65 -5.31
C LEU A 45 -13.58 -10.20 -6.60
N ASP A 46 -14.89 -10.03 -6.56
CA ASP A 46 -15.66 -9.50 -7.68
C ASP A 46 -15.52 -7.97 -7.76
N ARG A 47 -14.32 -7.55 -8.09
CA ARG A 47 -14.00 -6.13 -8.34
C ARG A 47 -12.86 -6.00 -9.35
N VAL A 48 -12.76 -4.84 -9.97
CA VAL A 48 -11.63 -4.43 -10.80
C VAL A 48 -10.66 -3.56 -10.00
N SER A 49 -9.39 -3.70 -10.33
CA SER A 49 -8.31 -2.83 -9.89
C SER A 49 -7.85 -1.98 -11.06
N LEU A 50 -7.77 -0.68 -10.85
CA LEU A 50 -7.35 0.27 -11.87
C LEU A 50 -5.82 0.39 -11.90
N VAL A 51 -5.23 0.33 -13.08
CA VAL A 51 -3.80 0.65 -13.24
C VAL A 51 -3.63 2.16 -13.21
N ILE A 52 -2.79 2.64 -12.31
CA ILE A 52 -2.50 4.05 -12.10
C ILE A 52 -0.99 4.29 -12.09
N ASN A 53 -0.56 5.53 -12.24
CA ASN A 53 0.84 5.91 -12.16
C ASN A 53 1.13 6.59 -10.82
N GLY A 54 2.18 6.15 -10.12
CA GLY A 54 2.63 6.72 -8.84
C GLY A 54 4.14 6.96 -8.84
N GLU A 55 4.58 8.13 -8.41
CA GLU A 55 6.00 8.50 -8.35
C GLU A 55 6.80 7.71 -7.30
N HIS A 56 6.09 7.11 -6.32
CA HIS A 56 6.67 6.23 -5.31
C HIS A 56 7.02 4.84 -5.85
N VAL A 57 6.56 4.50 -7.05
CA VAL A 57 6.89 3.23 -7.70
C VAL A 57 8.23 3.36 -8.41
N THR A 58 9.21 2.58 -7.98
CA THR A 58 10.58 2.61 -8.50
C THR A 58 10.93 1.33 -9.26
N THR A 59 12.10 1.31 -9.84
CA THR A 59 12.68 0.14 -10.52
C THR A 59 13.85 -0.47 -9.74
N ASP A 60 13.84 -0.32 -8.41
CA ASP A 60 14.93 -0.82 -7.55
C ASP A 60 14.74 -2.29 -7.16
N ALA A 61 13.50 -2.78 -7.21
CA ALA A 61 13.17 -4.18 -6.89
C ALA A 61 11.78 -4.58 -7.41
N GLY A 62 11.49 -5.88 -7.40
CA GLY A 62 10.19 -6.43 -7.73
C GLY A 62 9.92 -6.46 -9.24
N THR A 63 8.73 -6.08 -9.64
CA THR A 63 8.25 -6.13 -11.04
C THR A 63 8.08 -4.76 -11.69
N GLY A 64 8.16 -3.67 -10.91
CA GLY A 64 7.76 -2.32 -11.32
C GLY A 64 6.23 -2.10 -11.29
N CYS A 65 5.47 -3.11 -10.89
CA CYS A 65 4.04 -3.02 -10.62
C CYS A 65 3.78 -3.27 -9.13
N VAL A 66 3.12 -2.33 -8.46
CA VAL A 66 2.87 -2.36 -7.02
C VAL A 66 1.37 -2.35 -6.76
N HIS A 67 0.92 -3.20 -5.84
CA HIS A 67 -0.46 -3.14 -5.37
C HIS A 67 -0.66 -1.88 -4.52
N THR A 68 -1.72 -1.11 -4.81
CA THR A 68 -2.05 0.13 -4.11
C THR A 68 -3.26 -0.09 -3.21
N ALA A 69 -3.11 0.20 -1.91
CA ALA A 69 -4.15 0.08 -0.90
C ALA A 69 -4.35 1.41 -0.14
N PRO A 70 -5.20 2.34 -0.64
CA PRO A 70 -5.38 3.67 -0.05
C PRO A 70 -5.78 3.68 1.42
N GLY A 71 -6.40 2.60 1.90
CA GLY A 71 -6.77 2.44 3.30
C GLY A 71 -5.61 1.99 4.23
N HIS A 72 -4.45 1.61 3.69
CA HIS A 72 -3.38 0.96 4.46
C HIS A 72 -1.96 1.46 4.20
N GLY A 73 -1.76 2.47 3.35
CA GLY A 73 -0.48 3.10 3.09
C GLY A 73 -0.60 4.60 2.86
N GLU A 74 0.37 5.38 3.32
CA GLU A 74 0.35 6.84 3.16
C GLU A 74 0.53 7.23 1.69
N ASP A 75 1.54 6.69 1.00
CA ASP A 75 1.76 6.94 -0.42
C ASP A 75 0.58 6.45 -1.27
N ASP A 76 0.02 5.29 -0.89
CA ASP A 76 -1.17 4.71 -1.52
C ASP A 76 -2.39 5.62 -1.35
N TYR A 77 -2.55 6.22 -0.17
CA TYR A 77 -3.63 7.17 0.10
C TYR A 77 -3.49 8.44 -0.76
N ILE A 78 -2.28 9.01 -0.81
CA ILE A 78 -1.99 10.21 -1.59
C ILE A 78 -2.25 9.97 -3.09
N VAL A 79 -1.73 8.89 -3.65
CA VAL A 79 -1.97 8.56 -5.05
C VAL A 79 -3.43 8.18 -5.29
N GLY A 80 -4.06 7.49 -4.35
CA GLY A 80 -5.47 7.13 -4.41
C GLY A 80 -6.39 8.34 -4.50
N GLN A 81 -6.10 9.41 -3.74
CA GLN A 81 -6.84 10.67 -3.84
C GLN A 81 -6.71 11.32 -5.23
N LYS A 82 -5.52 11.26 -5.85
CA LYS A 82 -5.29 11.81 -7.19
C LYS A 82 -6.14 11.13 -8.25
N TYR A 83 -6.45 9.84 -8.09
CA TYR A 83 -7.22 9.02 -9.03
C TYR A 83 -8.64 8.73 -8.55
N ASP A 84 -9.09 9.39 -7.48
CA ASP A 84 -10.42 9.19 -6.87
C ASP A 84 -10.70 7.71 -6.52
N LEU A 85 -9.67 7.00 -6.05
CA LEU A 85 -9.83 5.61 -5.63
C LEU A 85 -10.55 5.52 -4.30
N PRO A 86 -11.39 4.50 -4.09
CA PRO A 86 -12.05 4.28 -2.82
C PRO A 86 -11.04 3.92 -1.72
N VAL A 87 -11.22 4.51 -0.54
CA VAL A 87 -10.42 4.17 0.65
C VAL A 87 -11.05 2.97 1.34
N ILE A 88 -10.66 1.78 0.91
CA ILE A 88 -11.14 0.52 1.48
C ILE A 88 -10.26 0.14 2.66
N SER A 89 -10.86 -0.13 3.81
CA SER A 89 -10.17 -0.54 5.03
C SER A 89 -10.88 -1.77 5.64
N PRO A 90 -10.58 -2.98 5.15
CA PRO A 90 -11.29 -4.19 5.54
C PRO A 90 -10.99 -4.69 6.95
N LEU A 91 -10.14 -3.99 7.71
CA LEU A 91 -9.80 -4.35 9.10
C LEU A 91 -10.54 -3.46 10.10
N ASN A 92 -11.13 -4.06 11.12
CA ASN A 92 -11.69 -3.34 12.27
C ASN A 92 -10.60 -2.90 13.27
N ASP A 93 -11.01 -2.25 14.37
CA ASP A 93 -10.08 -1.75 15.41
C ASP A 93 -9.30 -2.85 16.15
N LYS A 94 -9.70 -4.11 16.00
CA LYS A 94 -9.02 -5.27 16.58
C LYS A 94 -8.07 -5.96 15.60
N GLY A 95 -7.92 -5.43 14.38
CA GLY A 95 -7.13 -6.05 13.31
C GLY A 95 -7.77 -7.30 12.73
N VAL A 96 -9.08 -7.43 12.82
CA VAL A 96 -9.86 -8.54 12.28
C VAL A 96 -10.55 -8.09 11.01
N PHE A 97 -10.53 -8.93 9.97
CA PHE A 97 -11.20 -8.67 8.72
C PHE A 97 -12.72 -8.57 8.91
N THR A 98 -13.31 -7.55 8.33
CA THR A 98 -14.76 -7.35 8.21
C THR A 98 -15.29 -8.06 6.96
N GLU A 99 -16.57 -7.92 6.65
CA GLU A 99 -17.21 -8.42 5.43
C GLU A 99 -16.52 -7.93 4.14
N GLU A 100 -15.91 -6.72 4.17
CA GLU A 100 -15.12 -6.18 3.05
C GLU A 100 -13.89 -7.03 2.72
N GLY A 101 -13.41 -7.84 3.67
CA GLY A 101 -12.32 -8.80 3.48
C GLY A 101 -12.74 -10.07 2.73
N GLY A 102 -14.03 -10.23 2.41
CA GLY A 102 -14.57 -11.37 1.68
C GLY A 102 -14.23 -12.71 2.33
N PRO A 103 -13.48 -13.61 1.67
CA PRO A 103 -13.16 -14.95 2.20
C PRO A 103 -12.43 -14.97 3.53
N PHE A 104 -11.88 -13.83 3.96
CA PHE A 104 -11.07 -13.70 5.18
C PHE A 104 -11.84 -13.06 6.34
N GLU A 105 -13.14 -12.80 6.19
CA GLU A 105 -13.99 -12.26 7.26
C GLU A 105 -13.80 -13.02 8.57
N GLY A 106 -13.67 -12.28 9.68
CA GLY A 106 -13.45 -12.83 11.01
C GLY A 106 -12.01 -13.29 11.31
N MET A 107 -11.11 -13.30 10.31
CA MET A 107 -9.71 -13.67 10.53
C MET A 107 -8.91 -12.47 11.05
N PHE A 108 -7.99 -12.74 11.98
CA PHE A 108 -6.97 -11.76 12.38
C PHE A 108 -5.93 -11.60 11.26
N TYR A 109 -5.53 -10.37 10.97
CA TYR A 109 -4.70 -10.03 9.79
C TYR A 109 -3.44 -10.90 9.63
N ASP A 110 -2.74 -11.18 10.72
CA ASP A 110 -1.50 -11.97 10.68
C ASP A 110 -1.75 -13.42 10.22
N LYS A 111 -2.86 -14.01 10.69
CA LYS A 111 -3.29 -15.35 10.25
C LYS A 111 -3.79 -15.37 8.81
N ALA A 112 -4.37 -14.26 8.35
CA ALA A 112 -4.87 -14.13 7.00
C ALA A 112 -3.74 -14.14 5.96
N ASN A 113 -2.52 -13.72 6.30
CA ASN A 113 -1.38 -13.71 5.37
C ASN A 113 -1.18 -15.07 4.68
N LYS A 114 -1.22 -16.16 5.47
CA LYS A 114 -1.11 -17.51 4.91
C LYS A 114 -2.33 -17.87 4.07
N ALA A 115 -3.53 -17.57 4.54
CA ALA A 115 -4.77 -17.89 3.83
C ALA A 115 -4.87 -17.15 2.49
N VAL A 116 -4.42 -15.90 2.42
CA VAL A 116 -4.35 -15.11 1.17
C VAL A 116 -3.39 -15.77 0.19
N THR A 117 -2.19 -16.14 0.62
CA THR A 117 -1.22 -16.79 -0.27
C THR A 117 -1.66 -18.16 -0.74
N ASP A 118 -2.33 -18.93 0.11
CA ASP A 118 -2.89 -20.24 -0.26
C ASP A 118 -4.01 -20.07 -1.30
N LEU A 119 -4.90 -19.10 -1.13
CA LEU A 119 -5.97 -18.79 -2.08
C LEU A 119 -5.41 -18.30 -3.43
N LEU A 120 -4.38 -17.44 -3.42
CA LEU A 120 -3.72 -17.00 -4.65
C LEU A 120 -3.07 -18.17 -5.41
N LYS A 121 -2.50 -19.14 -4.70
CA LYS A 121 -1.98 -20.39 -5.32
C LYS A 121 -3.09 -21.21 -5.93
N GLU A 122 -4.20 -21.40 -5.22
CA GLU A 122 -5.38 -22.13 -5.71
C GLU A 122 -5.94 -21.51 -7.00
N LYS A 123 -5.89 -20.19 -7.09
CA LYS A 123 -6.36 -19.43 -8.26
C LYS A 123 -5.33 -19.28 -9.38
N ASP A 124 -4.16 -19.91 -9.26
CA ASP A 124 -3.03 -19.76 -10.20
C ASP A 124 -2.62 -18.28 -10.40
N ALA A 125 -2.76 -17.49 -9.35
CA ALA A 125 -2.50 -16.05 -9.34
C ALA A 125 -1.26 -15.65 -8.53
N LEU A 126 -0.52 -16.60 -7.95
CA LEU A 126 0.71 -16.37 -7.22
C LEU A 126 1.92 -16.85 -8.05
N LEU A 127 2.74 -15.92 -8.50
CA LEU A 127 3.99 -16.24 -9.22
C LEU A 127 5.08 -16.74 -8.28
N LYS A 128 5.33 -15.97 -7.20
CA LYS A 128 6.39 -16.25 -6.23
C LYS A 128 6.03 -15.65 -4.88
N LEU A 129 6.50 -16.30 -3.82
CA LEU A 129 6.48 -15.79 -2.46
C LEU A 129 7.90 -15.77 -1.93
N ASP A 130 8.37 -14.59 -1.56
CA ASP A 130 9.66 -14.39 -0.90
C ASP A 130 9.49 -13.77 0.49
N PHE A 131 10.47 -14.00 1.35
CA PHE A 131 10.53 -13.42 2.69
C PHE A 131 11.69 -12.41 2.73
N ILE A 132 11.36 -11.20 3.15
CA ILE A 132 12.34 -10.13 3.34
C ILE A 132 12.42 -9.73 4.81
N THR A 133 13.57 -9.23 5.23
CA THR A 133 13.76 -8.63 6.54
C THR A 133 13.93 -7.13 6.38
N HIS A 134 13.09 -6.35 7.02
CA HIS A 134 13.15 -4.88 6.98
C HIS A 134 12.76 -4.29 8.33
N SER A 135 13.08 -3.00 8.53
CA SER A 135 12.61 -2.25 9.69
C SER A 135 11.11 -2.02 9.60
N TYR A 136 10.39 -2.29 10.69
CA TYR A 136 8.96 -2.09 10.76
C TYR A 136 8.57 -1.41 12.09
N PRO A 137 7.66 -0.42 12.10
CA PRO A 137 7.27 0.26 13.31
C PRO A 137 6.49 -0.66 14.25
N HIS A 138 6.86 -0.57 15.54
CA HIS A 138 6.22 -1.32 16.60
C HIS A 138 5.66 -0.34 17.65
N ASP A 139 4.53 -0.70 18.23
CA ASP A 139 3.99 0.03 19.37
C ASP A 139 4.97 -0.02 20.55
N TRP A 140 5.25 1.12 21.14
CA TRP A 140 6.29 1.25 22.15
C TRP A 140 5.95 0.54 23.47
N ARG A 141 4.66 0.34 23.77
CA ARG A 141 4.20 -0.36 24.99
C ARG A 141 4.14 -1.86 24.80
N THR A 142 3.45 -2.29 23.76
CA THR A 142 3.18 -3.72 23.51
C THR A 142 4.33 -4.41 22.77
N ARG A 143 5.22 -3.66 22.13
CA ARG A 143 6.29 -4.16 21.26
C ARG A 143 5.79 -4.97 20.06
N LYS A 144 4.50 -4.83 19.72
CA LYS A 144 3.89 -5.50 18.57
C LYS A 144 3.92 -4.60 17.33
N PRO A 145 3.97 -5.20 16.12
CA PRO A 145 3.85 -4.44 14.88
C PRO A 145 2.56 -3.61 14.88
N VAL A 146 2.63 -2.39 14.37
CA VAL A 146 1.45 -1.54 14.16
C VAL A 146 0.79 -1.88 12.84
N ILE A 147 -0.49 -1.52 12.69
CA ILE A 147 -1.22 -1.60 11.43
C ILE A 147 -1.49 -0.16 10.98
N PHE A 148 -1.04 0.16 9.77
CA PHE A 148 -1.47 1.40 9.12
C PHE A 148 -2.89 1.21 8.61
N ARG A 149 -3.78 2.11 9.00
CA ARG A 149 -5.19 2.04 8.65
C ARG A 149 -5.79 3.43 8.58
N ALA A 150 -6.47 3.75 7.49
CA ALA A 150 -7.26 4.95 7.40
C ALA A 150 -8.45 4.88 8.36
N THR A 151 -8.62 5.91 9.17
CA THR A 151 -9.74 6.05 10.11
C THR A 151 -10.36 7.44 9.99
N PRO A 152 -11.69 7.58 10.11
CA PRO A 152 -12.33 8.89 10.17
C PRO A 152 -11.82 9.66 11.39
N GLN A 153 -11.39 10.90 11.18
CA GLN A 153 -10.89 11.77 12.25
C GLN A 153 -11.37 13.20 12.05
N TRP A 154 -11.47 13.92 13.15
CA TRP A 154 -11.76 15.35 13.15
C TRP A 154 -10.47 16.14 13.12
N PHE A 155 -10.38 17.11 12.22
CA PHE A 155 -9.27 18.05 12.11
C PHE A 155 -9.80 19.46 12.31
N ALA A 156 -9.13 20.24 13.17
CA ALA A 156 -9.38 21.65 13.34
C ALA A 156 -8.18 22.46 12.80
N SER A 157 -8.44 23.32 11.83
CA SER A 157 -7.39 24.21 11.32
C SER A 157 -7.18 25.39 12.28
N ILE A 158 -5.98 25.51 12.78
CA ILE A 158 -5.57 26.66 13.63
C ILE A 158 -5.04 27.84 12.81
N ASN A 159 -4.95 27.73 11.48
CA ASN A 159 -4.34 28.75 10.63
C ASN A 159 -5.03 30.12 10.75
N LYS A 160 -6.35 30.14 10.97
CA LYS A 160 -7.12 31.39 11.11
C LYS A 160 -6.83 32.15 12.41
N VAL A 161 -6.40 31.43 13.45
CA VAL A 161 -6.12 31.98 14.79
C VAL A 161 -4.64 31.90 15.16
N ARG A 162 -3.81 31.56 14.18
CA ARG A 162 -2.36 31.39 14.40
C ARG A 162 -1.70 32.58 14.99
N GLN A 163 -1.97 33.79 14.44
CA GLN A 163 -1.35 35.02 14.90
C GLN A 163 -1.79 35.34 16.33
N ASP A 164 -3.08 35.25 16.63
CA ASP A 164 -3.62 35.49 17.97
C ASP A 164 -2.98 34.55 19.02
N ILE A 165 -2.72 33.28 18.64
CA ILE A 165 -2.03 32.32 19.51
C ILE A 165 -0.56 32.73 19.73
N LEU A 166 0.15 33.15 18.68
CA LEU A 166 1.54 33.60 18.79
C LEU A 166 1.66 34.86 19.65
N ASP A 167 0.77 35.82 19.45
CA ASP A 167 0.72 37.05 20.24
C ASP A 167 0.43 36.75 21.72
N ALA A 168 -0.50 35.82 21.99
CA ALA A 168 -0.79 35.38 23.36
C ALA A 168 0.40 34.66 24.01
N ILE A 169 1.20 33.91 23.27
CA ILE A 169 2.43 33.26 23.75
C ILE A 169 3.48 34.37 24.10
N GLU A 170 3.67 35.37 23.23
CA GLU A 170 4.60 36.47 23.49
C GLU A 170 4.20 37.31 24.71
N ASP A 171 2.91 37.58 24.89
CA ASP A 171 2.37 38.30 26.03
C ASP A 171 2.38 37.51 27.35
N THR A 172 2.55 36.18 27.26
CA THR A 172 2.56 35.31 28.45
C THR A 172 3.91 35.34 29.15
N ASN A 173 3.90 35.64 30.45
CA ASN A 173 5.10 35.58 31.26
C ASN A 173 5.41 34.17 31.75
N PHE A 174 6.31 33.51 31.06
CA PHE A 174 6.77 32.15 31.43
C PHE A 174 7.79 32.22 32.58
N LYS A 175 7.65 31.33 33.57
CA LYS A 175 8.61 31.24 34.69
C LYS A 175 9.95 30.64 34.29
N VAL A 176 10.01 29.93 33.17
CA VAL A 176 11.21 29.28 32.63
C VAL A 176 11.31 29.58 31.14
N ASP A 177 12.47 30.03 30.68
CA ASP A 177 12.68 30.49 29.30
C ASP A 177 12.56 29.38 28.27
N TRP A 178 12.87 28.14 28.63
CA TRP A 178 12.75 26.98 27.72
C TRP A 178 11.29 26.50 27.55
N GLY A 179 10.35 27.09 28.27
CA GLY A 179 8.91 26.77 28.13
C GLY A 179 8.20 27.57 27.03
N LYS A 180 8.91 28.48 26.36
CA LYS A 180 8.37 29.38 25.33
C LYS A 180 8.45 28.80 23.92
#